data_653e59529c4ed7b776ec10c8b519d802
#
_entry.id   653e59529c4ed7b776ec10c8b519d802
#
_cell.length_a   1.000
_cell.length_b   1.000
_cell.length_c   1.000
_cell.angle_alpha   90.00
_cell.angle_beta   90.00
_cell.angle_gamma   90.00
#
_symmetry.space_group_name_H-M   'P 1'
#
loop_
_entity.id
_entity.type
_entity.pdbx_description
1 polymer ?
#
loop_
_entity_poly.entity_id
_entity_poly.type
_entity_poly.pdbx_seq_one_letter_code
_entity_poly.pdbx_strand_id
1 'polypeptide(L)'
;MRIQNNGGERMSIAWQYLDKRNAAISALKDYESMQYILAHTPSDIALMESSMVQVDAPQLTSMPHGQRNPHSGENRIVKHLDSLNVLHERFRRAQEFCDWFEPAWHGLNDAERFTLSCFYRETDNESDPVGTVCDHFHIERTSAYKKKDRALAHLTLLLYGK
;
A
#
# COMPACT_ATOMS: atom_id res chain seq x y z
N MET A 1 25.19 -10.27 -29.09
CA MET A 1 24.20 -11.25 -28.71
C MET A 1 23.17 -10.52 -27.83
N ARG A 2 22.00 -10.17 -28.37
CA ARG A 2 20.94 -9.45 -27.62
C ARG A 2 20.11 -10.46 -26.86
N ILE A 3 20.14 -10.40 -25.54
CA ILE A 3 19.22 -11.13 -24.66
C ILE A 3 17.87 -10.43 -24.75
N GLN A 4 16.94 -11.01 -25.47
CA GLN A 4 15.55 -10.54 -25.52
C GLN A 4 14.87 -10.93 -24.19
N ASN A 5 14.33 -9.91 -23.55
CA ASN A 5 13.61 -9.97 -22.29
C ASN A 5 12.20 -10.58 -22.53
N ASN A 6 12.09 -11.91 -22.47
CA ASN A 6 10.81 -12.65 -22.65
C ASN A 6 9.89 -12.60 -21.42
N GLY A 7 10.15 -11.70 -20.45
CA GLY A 7 9.30 -11.56 -19.26
C GLY A 7 7.95 -10.85 -19.50
N GLY A 8 7.90 -9.96 -20.51
CA GLY A 8 6.71 -9.15 -20.77
C GLY A 8 5.50 -9.88 -21.36
N GLU A 9 5.76 -10.88 -22.22
CA GLU A 9 4.67 -11.59 -22.92
C GLU A 9 3.90 -12.56 -22.02
N ARG A 10 4.54 -13.19 -21.05
CA ARG A 10 3.86 -14.10 -20.09
C ARG A 10 2.95 -13.38 -19.11
N MET A 11 3.27 -12.14 -18.75
CA MET A 11 2.42 -11.28 -17.92
C MET A 11 1.15 -10.87 -18.68
N SER A 12 1.20 -10.67 -19.99
CA SER A 12 0.05 -10.22 -20.78
C SER A 12 -1.07 -11.27 -20.87
N ILE A 13 -0.73 -12.57 -20.90
CA ILE A 13 -1.72 -13.66 -20.96
C ILE A 13 -2.42 -13.81 -19.60
N ALA A 14 -1.71 -13.82 -18.49
CA ALA A 14 -2.29 -13.89 -17.15
C ALA A 14 -3.23 -12.70 -16.87
N TRP A 15 -2.92 -11.52 -17.41
CA TRP A 15 -3.68 -10.31 -17.29
C TRP A 15 -5.10 -10.40 -17.93
N GLN A 16 -5.29 -11.23 -18.94
CA GLN A 16 -6.59 -11.45 -19.60
C GLN A 16 -7.57 -12.25 -18.73
N TYR A 17 -7.04 -13.11 -17.84
CA TYR A 17 -7.81 -13.98 -16.96
C TYR A 17 -7.97 -13.45 -15.53
N LEU A 18 -7.37 -12.30 -15.22
CA LEU A 18 -7.53 -11.65 -13.93
C LEU A 18 -8.95 -11.08 -13.79
N ASP A 19 -9.60 -11.33 -12.65
CA ASP A 19 -10.82 -10.63 -12.28
C ASP A 19 -10.49 -9.16 -11.96
N LYS A 20 -10.45 -8.35 -13.01
CA LYS A 20 -10.07 -6.94 -12.96
C LYS A 20 -10.93 -6.12 -12.03
N ARG A 21 -12.22 -6.48 -11.92
CA ARG A 21 -13.17 -5.76 -11.08
C ARG A 21 -12.85 -5.99 -9.60
N ASN A 22 -12.66 -7.22 -9.17
CA ASN A 22 -12.26 -7.53 -7.80
C ASN A 22 -10.84 -7.04 -7.48
N ALA A 23 -9.94 -7.08 -8.44
CA ALA A 23 -8.60 -6.51 -8.29
C ALA A 23 -8.65 -4.98 -8.10
N ALA A 24 -9.51 -4.26 -8.81
CA ALA A 24 -9.72 -2.82 -8.62
C ALA A 24 -10.32 -2.50 -7.24
N ILE A 25 -11.26 -3.32 -6.75
CA ILE A 25 -11.82 -3.17 -5.40
C ILE A 25 -10.73 -3.38 -4.33
N SER A 26 -9.90 -4.41 -4.48
CA SER A 26 -8.78 -4.66 -3.56
C SER A 26 -7.77 -3.51 -3.56
N ALA A 27 -7.38 -3.03 -4.74
CA ALA A 27 -6.49 -1.89 -4.88
C ALA A 27 -7.07 -0.63 -4.21
N LEU A 28 -8.36 -0.38 -4.36
CA LEU A 28 -9.03 0.75 -3.74
C LEU A 28 -9.03 0.68 -2.21
N LYS A 29 -9.20 -0.52 -1.65
CA LYS A 29 -9.11 -0.75 -0.18
C LYS A 29 -7.67 -0.61 0.34
N ASP A 30 -6.69 -1.04 -0.44
CA ASP A 30 -5.28 -1.00 -0.06
C ASP A 30 -4.69 0.41 -0.16
N TYR A 31 -5.30 1.31 -0.95
CA TYR A 31 -4.75 2.63 -1.27
C TYR A 31 -4.44 3.47 -0.02
N GLU A 32 -5.34 3.51 0.94
CA GLU A 32 -5.13 4.27 2.18
C GLU A 32 -3.97 3.71 3.01
N SER A 33 -3.88 2.38 3.10
CA SER A 33 -2.76 1.72 3.78
C SER A 33 -1.43 2.00 3.10
N MET A 34 -1.39 2.07 1.77
CA MET A 34 -0.17 2.40 1.02
C MET A 34 0.24 3.85 1.23
N GLN A 35 -0.71 4.79 1.24
CA GLN A 35 -0.44 6.19 1.57
C GLN A 35 0.10 6.34 3.00
N TYR A 36 -0.49 5.60 3.96
CA TYR A 36 0.01 5.59 5.33
C TYR A 36 1.46 5.10 5.42
N ILE A 37 1.79 4.03 4.70
CA ILE A 37 3.16 3.49 4.63
C ILE A 37 4.13 4.55 4.08
N LEU A 38 3.77 5.24 3.00
CA LEU A 38 4.60 6.29 2.42
C LEU A 38 4.84 7.46 3.38
N ALA A 39 3.83 7.82 4.16
CA ALA A 39 3.92 8.93 5.11
C ALA A 39 4.78 8.60 6.34
N HIS A 40 4.75 7.35 6.84
CA HIS A 40 5.33 7.01 8.15
C HIS A 40 6.65 6.24 8.06
N THR A 41 6.84 5.40 7.04
CA THR A 41 8.04 4.57 6.91
C THR A 41 9.37 5.36 6.89
N PRO A 42 9.47 6.56 6.27
CA PRO A 42 10.71 7.36 6.34
C PRO A 42 11.13 7.72 7.76
N SER A 43 10.15 8.04 8.63
CA SER A 43 10.41 8.32 10.04
C SER A 43 10.87 7.07 10.79
N ASP A 44 10.28 5.90 10.49
CA ASP A 44 10.67 4.63 11.09
C ASP A 44 12.10 4.24 10.69
N ILE A 45 12.48 4.46 9.43
CA ILE A 45 13.84 4.25 8.93
C ILE A 45 14.82 5.16 9.66
N ALA A 46 14.54 6.46 9.76
CA ALA A 46 15.40 7.42 10.45
C ALA A 46 15.59 7.08 11.94
N LEU A 47 14.53 6.65 12.63
CA LEU A 47 14.60 6.19 14.02
C LEU A 47 15.47 4.93 14.15
N MET A 48 15.33 4.00 13.23
CA MET A 48 16.11 2.76 13.24
C MET A 48 17.59 3.03 12.95
N GLU A 49 17.92 3.89 12.00
CA GLU A 49 19.30 4.32 11.70
C GLU A 49 19.94 5.04 12.91
N SER A 50 19.21 5.94 13.55
CA SER A 50 19.72 6.65 14.74
C SER A 50 19.98 5.71 15.92
N SER A 51 19.19 4.66 16.06
CA SER A 51 19.38 3.65 17.11
C SER A 51 20.64 2.79 16.91
N MET A 52 21.10 2.62 15.67
CA MET A 52 22.39 1.96 15.39
C MET A 52 23.57 2.76 15.91
N VAL A 53 23.55 4.09 15.74
CA VAL A 53 24.65 4.98 16.16
C VAL A 53 24.78 5.00 17.68
N GLN A 54 23.68 4.86 18.43
CA GLN A 54 23.70 4.87 19.90
C GLN A 54 24.22 3.56 20.53
N VAL A 55 24.27 2.47 19.78
CA VAL A 55 24.72 1.16 20.29
C VAL A 55 26.25 1.07 20.43
N ASP A 56 27.00 1.93 19.77
CA ASP A 56 28.46 1.95 19.78
C ASP A 56 29.07 2.70 21.00
N ALA A 57 28.26 3.30 21.85
CA ALA A 57 28.78 3.90 23.09
C ALA A 57 29.10 2.78 24.12
N PRO A 58 30.37 2.57 24.49
CA PRO A 58 30.71 1.55 25.48
C PRO A 58 30.13 1.97 26.84
N GLN A 59 29.15 1.21 27.33
CA GLN A 59 28.71 1.32 28.71
C GLN A 59 29.86 0.83 29.61
N LEU A 60 30.57 1.76 30.20
CA LEU A 60 31.56 1.52 31.27
C LEU A 60 30.82 1.11 32.57
N THR A 61 30.25 -0.08 32.57
CA THR A 61 29.79 -0.69 33.82
C THR A 61 30.85 -1.65 34.32
N SER A 62 31.43 -1.33 35.43
CA SER A 62 32.50 -2.08 36.10
C SER A 62 32.00 -3.34 36.83
N MET A 63 31.11 -4.11 36.24
CA MET A 63 30.72 -5.43 36.76
C MET A 63 31.18 -6.55 35.83
N PRO A 64 31.81 -7.62 36.35
CA PRO A 64 32.19 -8.77 35.56
C PRO A 64 30.93 -9.51 35.15
N HIS A 65 30.55 -9.37 33.88
CA HIS A 65 29.44 -10.13 33.28
C HIS A 65 30.00 -11.47 32.79
N GLY A 66 29.25 -12.55 33.11
CA GLY A 66 29.50 -13.90 32.63
C GLY A 66 29.64 -13.98 31.10
N GLN A 67 30.18 -15.09 30.61
CA GLN A 67 30.58 -15.37 29.22
C GLN A 67 29.70 -14.65 28.16
N ARG A 68 30.28 -13.57 27.63
CA ARG A 68 29.66 -12.85 26.49
C ARG A 68 29.84 -13.71 25.25
N ASN A 69 28.73 -14.11 24.66
CA ASN A 69 28.73 -14.81 23.35
C ASN A 69 29.42 -13.89 22.33
N PRO A 70 30.59 -14.22 21.77
CA PRO A 70 31.37 -13.29 20.92
C PRO A 70 30.62 -12.85 19.66
N HIS A 71 29.60 -13.61 19.22
CA HIS A 71 28.78 -13.29 18.06
C HIS A 71 27.50 -12.49 18.38
N SER A 72 27.27 -12.08 19.63
CA SER A 72 26.04 -11.37 19.99
C SER A 72 25.95 -9.99 19.36
N GLY A 73 27.08 -9.29 19.18
CA GLY A 73 27.15 -7.99 18.52
C GLY A 73 26.89 -8.08 17.02
N GLU A 74 27.53 -9.03 16.37
CA GLU A 74 27.36 -9.28 14.93
C GLU A 74 25.91 -9.66 14.61
N ASN A 75 25.31 -10.55 15.39
CA ASN A 75 23.91 -10.94 15.23
C ASN A 75 22.94 -9.79 15.44
N ARG A 76 23.24 -8.82 16.29
CA ARG A 76 22.43 -7.60 16.46
C ARG A 76 22.49 -6.72 15.24
N ILE A 77 23.68 -6.50 14.70
CA ILE A 77 23.88 -5.67 13.49
C ILE A 77 23.16 -6.32 12.31
N VAL A 78 23.32 -7.62 12.11
CA VAL A 78 22.64 -8.34 11.02
C VAL A 78 21.12 -8.21 11.14
N LYS A 79 20.53 -8.47 12.30
CA LYS A 79 19.09 -8.30 12.53
C LYS A 79 18.61 -6.87 12.27
N HIS A 80 19.41 -5.89 12.61
CA HIS A 80 19.08 -4.50 12.40
C HIS A 80 19.09 -4.12 10.93
N LEU A 81 20.11 -4.58 10.18
CA LEU A 81 20.19 -4.41 8.73
C LEU A 81 19.02 -5.12 8.02
N ASP A 82 18.66 -6.33 8.44
CA ASP A 82 17.51 -7.04 7.90
C ASP A 82 16.21 -6.26 8.11
N SER A 83 16.04 -5.69 9.30
CA SER A 83 14.87 -4.86 9.62
C SER A 83 14.80 -3.58 8.77
N LEU A 84 15.94 -2.92 8.54
CA LEU A 84 16.03 -1.76 7.63
C LEU A 84 15.67 -2.16 6.20
N ASN A 85 16.19 -3.28 5.70
CA ASN A 85 15.87 -3.78 4.37
C ASN A 85 14.37 -4.06 4.21
N VAL A 86 13.71 -4.60 5.23
CA VAL A 86 12.25 -4.81 5.23
C VAL A 86 11.50 -3.48 5.13
N LEU A 87 11.91 -2.44 5.88
CA LEU A 87 11.28 -1.12 5.81
C LEU A 87 11.47 -0.47 4.44
N HIS A 88 12.67 -0.52 3.88
CA HIS A 88 12.95 -0.01 2.53
C HIS A 88 12.12 -0.73 1.46
N GLU A 89 12.03 -2.05 1.53
CA GLU A 89 11.22 -2.83 0.59
C GLU A 89 9.72 -2.52 0.73
N ARG A 90 9.23 -2.36 1.96
CA ARG A 90 7.85 -1.93 2.22
C ARG A 90 7.55 -0.57 1.61
N PHE A 91 8.45 0.39 1.80
CA PHE A 91 8.33 1.73 1.24
C PHE A 91 8.33 1.70 -0.29
N ARG A 92 9.27 0.97 -0.90
CA ARG A 92 9.38 0.82 -2.35
C ARG A 92 8.10 0.25 -2.96
N ARG A 93 7.54 -0.81 -2.36
CA ARG A 93 6.28 -1.42 -2.83
C ARG A 93 5.10 -0.47 -2.72
N ALA A 94 5.02 0.29 -1.63
CA ALA A 94 3.97 1.29 -1.46
C ALA A 94 4.08 2.42 -2.50
N GLN A 95 5.30 2.85 -2.82
CA GLN A 95 5.56 3.85 -3.85
C GLN A 95 5.16 3.34 -5.23
N GLU A 96 5.61 2.15 -5.63
CA GLU A 96 5.22 1.53 -6.90
C GLU A 96 3.70 1.37 -7.04
N PHE A 97 3.03 1.01 -5.95
CA PHE A 97 1.58 0.92 -5.93
C PHE A 97 0.92 2.29 -6.13
N CYS A 98 1.34 3.32 -5.41
CA CYS A 98 0.77 4.66 -5.53
C CYS A 98 1.05 5.25 -6.92
N ASP A 99 2.25 5.10 -7.45
CA ASP A 99 2.61 5.56 -8.80
C ASP A 99 1.73 4.93 -9.90
N TRP A 100 1.32 3.67 -9.69
CA TRP A 100 0.41 2.98 -10.59
C TRP A 100 -1.07 3.36 -10.37
N PHE A 101 -1.51 3.51 -9.11
CA PHE A 101 -2.93 3.69 -8.76
C PHE A 101 -3.38 5.15 -8.89
N GLU A 102 -2.58 6.11 -8.43
CA GLU A 102 -2.97 7.52 -8.35
C GLU A 102 -3.36 8.16 -9.67
N PRO A 103 -2.69 7.91 -10.80
CA PRO A 103 -3.13 8.45 -12.10
C PRO A 103 -4.55 8.00 -12.46
N ALA A 104 -4.90 6.75 -12.19
CA ALA A 104 -6.24 6.22 -12.43
C ALA A 104 -7.27 6.82 -11.47
N TRP A 105 -6.91 6.97 -10.18
CA TRP A 105 -7.76 7.62 -9.18
C TRP A 105 -8.06 9.07 -9.51
N HIS A 106 -7.06 9.82 -9.94
CA HIS A 106 -7.21 11.22 -10.37
C HIS A 106 -7.93 11.35 -11.73
N GLY A 107 -7.93 10.33 -12.55
CA GLY A 107 -8.70 10.26 -13.79
C GLY A 107 -10.22 10.15 -13.58
N LEU A 108 -10.66 9.77 -12.38
CA LEU A 108 -12.08 9.75 -12.02
C LEU A 108 -12.59 11.18 -11.73
N ASN A 109 -13.88 11.42 -12.02
CA ASN A 109 -14.51 12.67 -11.60
C ASN A 109 -14.85 12.66 -10.10
N ASP A 110 -15.15 13.82 -9.52
CA ASP A 110 -15.41 13.99 -8.08
C ASP A 110 -16.57 13.12 -7.60
N ALA A 111 -17.63 13.01 -8.40
CA ALA A 111 -18.80 12.21 -8.06
C ALA A 111 -18.48 10.70 -8.03
N GLU A 112 -17.60 10.23 -8.92
CA GLU A 112 -17.13 8.84 -8.93
C GLU A 112 -16.22 8.55 -7.73
N ARG A 113 -15.26 9.45 -7.46
CA ARG A 113 -14.37 9.33 -6.29
C ARG A 113 -15.15 9.31 -4.99
N PHE A 114 -16.10 10.23 -4.81
CA PHE A 114 -16.97 10.28 -3.64
C PHE A 114 -17.74 8.97 -3.48
N THR A 115 -18.40 8.50 -4.56
CA THR A 115 -19.17 7.25 -4.52
C THR A 115 -18.31 6.05 -4.12
N LEU A 116 -17.12 5.89 -4.73
CA LEU A 116 -16.22 4.78 -4.43
C LEU A 116 -15.62 4.89 -3.02
N SER A 117 -15.34 6.10 -2.53
CA SER A 117 -14.88 6.32 -1.16
C SER A 117 -15.92 5.85 -0.15
N CYS A 118 -17.17 6.26 -0.29
CA CYS A 118 -18.26 5.84 0.62
C CYS A 118 -18.43 4.32 0.66
N PHE A 119 -18.32 3.64 -0.50
CA PHE A 119 -18.57 2.19 -0.56
C PHE A 119 -17.37 1.32 -0.13
N TYR A 120 -16.14 1.80 -0.29
CA TYR A 120 -14.94 0.94 -0.15
C TYR A 120 -13.85 1.47 0.76
N ARG A 121 -13.83 2.76 1.10
CA ARG A 121 -12.81 3.37 1.97
C ARG A 121 -13.34 3.67 3.36
N GLU A 122 -14.54 4.22 3.47
CA GLU A 122 -15.17 4.55 4.76
C GLU A 122 -15.90 3.32 5.31
N THR A 123 -15.14 2.30 5.73
CA THR A 123 -15.68 1.06 6.30
C THR A 123 -15.78 1.12 7.83
N ASP A 124 -16.33 2.19 8.39
CA ASP A 124 -16.82 2.12 9.76
C ASP A 124 -18.07 1.26 9.78
N ASN A 125 -18.11 0.29 10.70
CA ASN A 125 -19.19 -0.70 10.83
C ASN A 125 -20.58 -0.10 11.07
N GLU A 126 -20.69 1.21 11.27
CA GLU A 126 -21.95 1.94 11.53
C GLU A 126 -22.41 2.79 10.33
N SER A 127 -21.61 2.94 9.28
CA SER A 127 -21.98 3.78 8.13
C SER A 127 -22.88 3.03 7.15
N ASP A 128 -24.00 3.68 6.73
CA ASP A 128 -24.78 3.25 5.56
C ASP A 128 -24.23 3.94 4.29
N PRO A 129 -23.29 3.32 3.55
CA PRO A 129 -22.68 3.93 2.39
C PRO A 129 -23.73 4.23 1.28
N VAL A 130 -24.79 3.44 1.23
CA VAL A 130 -25.86 3.64 0.25
C VAL A 130 -26.67 4.86 0.62
N GLY A 131 -27.04 5.01 1.90
CA GLY A 131 -27.76 6.18 2.42
C GLY A 131 -26.96 7.46 2.17
N THR A 132 -25.67 7.47 2.53
CA THR A 132 -24.78 8.63 2.30
C THR A 132 -24.75 9.06 0.83
N VAL A 133 -24.64 8.11 -0.10
CA VAL A 133 -24.65 8.41 -1.53
C VAL A 133 -26.02 8.89 -2.01
N CYS A 134 -27.13 8.30 -1.49
CA CYS A 134 -28.48 8.74 -1.80
C CYS A 134 -28.74 10.18 -1.38
N ASP A 135 -28.34 10.54 -0.16
CA ASP A 135 -28.52 11.87 0.43
C ASP A 135 -27.67 12.92 -0.29
N HIS A 136 -26.42 12.58 -0.60
CA HIS A 136 -25.51 13.50 -1.30
C HIS A 136 -25.96 13.84 -2.72
N PHE A 137 -26.47 12.87 -3.46
CA PHE A 137 -26.89 13.06 -4.87
C PHE A 137 -28.40 13.22 -5.04
N HIS A 138 -29.19 13.13 -3.98
CA HIS A 138 -30.65 13.16 -4.01
C HIS A 138 -31.24 12.10 -4.96
N ILE A 139 -30.75 10.86 -4.85
CA ILE A 139 -31.12 9.73 -5.71
C ILE A 139 -31.65 8.55 -4.90
N GLU A 140 -32.37 7.66 -5.57
CA GLU A 140 -32.85 6.41 -4.99
C GLU A 140 -31.72 5.37 -4.82
N ARG A 141 -31.91 4.41 -3.90
CA ARG A 141 -30.96 3.30 -3.61
C ARG A 141 -30.51 2.54 -4.85
N THR A 142 -31.46 2.24 -5.74
CA THR A 142 -31.18 1.55 -7.01
C THR A 142 -30.22 2.37 -7.90
N SER A 143 -30.39 3.68 -7.94
CA SER A 143 -29.54 4.60 -8.68
C SER A 143 -28.15 4.73 -8.05
N ALA A 144 -28.05 4.69 -6.70
CA ALA A 144 -26.78 4.69 -5.99
C ALA A 144 -25.93 3.45 -6.34
N TYR A 145 -26.53 2.26 -6.39
CA TYR A 145 -25.83 1.04 -6.83
C TYR A 145 -25.37 1.12 -8.28
N LYS A 146 -26.23 1.61 -9.19
CA LYS A 146 -25.85 1.82 -10.60
C LYS A 146 -24.71 2.82 -10.73
N LYS A 147 -24.70 3.89 -9.92
CA LYS A 147 -23.63 4.90 -9.89
C LYS A 147 -22.31 4.28 -9.41
N LYS A 148 -22.35 3.49 -8.34
CA LYS A 148 -21.20 2.71 -7.84
C LYS A 148 -20.63 1.78 -8.92
N ASP A 149 -21.50 1.01 -9.59
CA ASP A 149 -21.07 0.06 -10.62
C ASP A 149 -20.42 0.74 -11.83
N ARG A 150 -20.95 1.91 -12.25
CA ARG A 150 -20.34 2.72 -13.31
C ARG A 150 -18.99 3.29 -12.89
N ALA A 151 -18.89 3.85 -11.68
CA ALA A 151 -17.64 4.38 -11.15
C ALA A 151 -16.57 3.29 -11.03
N LEU A 152 -16.95 2.11 -10.55
CA LEU A 152 -16.04 0.97 -10.46
C LEU A 152 -15.60 0.45 -11.83
N ALA A 153 -16.51 0.40 -12.81
CA ALA A 153 -16.16 0.02 -14.17
C ALA A 153 -15.20 1.03 -14.80
N HIS A 154 -15.38 2.33 -14.56
CA HIS A 154 -14.47 3.38 -15.03
C HIS A 154 -13.08 3.26 -14.38
N LEU A 155 -13.01 3.09 -13.05
CA LEU A 155 -11.74 2.84 -12.37
C LEU A 155 -11.04 1.58 -12.93
N THR A 156 -11.78 0.49 -13.11
CA THR A 156 -11.24 -0.75 -13.68
C THR A 156 -10.67 -0.55 -15.08
N LEU A 157 -11.33 0.26 -15.89
CA LEU A 157 -10.86 0.62 -17.22
C LEU A 157 -9.55 1.43 -17.16
N LEU A 158 -9.47 2.41 -16.25
CA LEU A 158 -8.29 3.25 -16.08
C LEU A 158 -7.08 2.46 -15.56
N LEU A 159 -7.30 1.50 -14.66
CA LEU A 159 -6.22 0.68 -14.06
C LEU A 159 -5.70 -0.41 -15.02
N TYR A 160 -6.61 -1.06 -15.74
CA TYR A 160 -6.29 -2.31 -16.46
C TYR A 160 -6.49 -2.24 -17.97
N GLY A 161 -6.99 -1.13 -18.50
CA GLY A 161 -7.43 -1.05 -19.88
C GLY A 161 -8.70 -1.90 -20.11
N LYS A 162 -8.88 -2.39 -21.32
CA LYS A 162 -10.05 -3.23 -21.67
C LYS A 162 -10.03 -4.59 -20.99
#